data_4dd1826ca1c8babf50775233a9af9dd5
#
_entry.id   4dd1826ca1c8babf50775233a9af9dd5
#
_cell.length_a   1.000
_cell.length_b   1.000
_cell.length_c   1.000
_cell.angle_alpha   90.00
_cell.angle_beta   90.00
_cell.angle_gamma   90.00
#
_symmetry.space_group_name_H-M   'P 1'
#
loop_
_entity.id
_entity.type
_entity.pdbx_description
1 polymer ?
#
loop_
_entity_poly.entity_id
_entity_poly.type
_entity_poly.pdbx_seq_one_letter_code
_entity_poly.pdbx_strand_id
1 'polypeptide(L)'
;PSMSLLSFQRCIMKQTPDPIANPLLVAAKVAGFNDAVYGLKDTPTQPILYFHNDQLLLSATCMSNFAEGRYLPEQRVKALFEYIFQWLLNRETFTFSTWTSYIRPTYTATDVLPKDAGMNSIKKGVEWFYNGHFLVHSDWKHDWADKYMGNGIAPVGPELPRNFKDGDGSLGILEGHMSGIKYDGTQMYRYWMRDDVQGEASFAFAAAGTLLDNSQYTKVAANLLDYSFTEYRDSVRNDPKSPSYGLLGWAYTHKGLSLIHI
;
A
#
# COMPACT_ATOMS: atom_id res chain seq x y z
N PRO A 1 17.33 13.36 14.05
CA PRO A 1 16.67 13.19 12.77
C PRO A 1 15.61 12.11 12.88
N SER A 2 14.38 12.45 12.52
CA SER A 2 13.26 11.52 12.53
C SER A 2 13.30 10.65 11.28
N MET A 3 12.99 9.38 11.43
CA MET A 3 12.61 8.51 10.33
C MET A 3 11.09 8.45 10.27
N SER A 4 10.52 8.46 9.07
CA SER A 4 9.09 8.26 8.90
C SER A 4 8.78 6.78 8.96
N LEU A 5 8.10 6.36 10.01
CA LEU A 5 7.40 5.09 10.05
C LEU A 5 6.03 5.29 9.43
N LEU A 6 5.67 4.50 8.44
CA LEU A 6 4.33 4.54 7.89
C LEU A 6 3.31 4.02 8.90
N SER A 7 2.13 4.59 8.87
CA SER A 7 1.03 4.31 9.81
C SER A 7 0.58 2.85 9.85
N PHE A 8 0.90 2.06 8.82
CA PHE A 8 0.54 0.65 8.73
C PHE A 8 1.53 -0.32 9.37
N GLN A 9 2.66 0.19 9.84
CA GLN A 9 3.64 -0.65 10.50
C GLN A 9 3.10 -1.06 11.87
N ARG A 10 2.82 -2.34 12.04
CA ARG A 10 2.44 -2.88 13.35
C ARG A 10 3.68 -2.97 14.23
N CYS A 11 3.64 -2.26 15.34
CA CYS A 11 4.64 -2.35 16.38
C CYS A 11 4.00 -2.93 17.64
N ILE A 12 4.69 -3.86 18.27
CA ILE A 12 4.34 -4.31 19.62
C ILE A 12 5.06 -3.35 20.57
N MET A 13 4.29 -2.49 21.22
CA MET A 13 4.83 -1.52 22.18
C MET A 13 4.84 -2.12 23.57
N LYS A 14 5.95 -2.06 24.24
CA LYS A 14 6.05 -2.45 25.64
C LYS A 14 5.38 -1.36 26.50
N GLN A 15 4.38 -1.74 27.27
CA GLN A 15 3.67 -0.81 28.15
C GLN A 15 4.47 -0.44 29.40
N THR A 16 5.35 -1.31 29.85
CA THR A 16 6.21 -1.07 31.00
C THR A 16 7.63 -0.79 30.54
N PRO A 17 8.25 0.33 30.95
CA PRO A 17 9.64 0.61 30.64
C PRO A 17 10.55 -0.54 31.08
N ASP A 18 11.47 -0.93 30.21
CA ASP A 18 12.54 -1.85 30.56
C ASP A 18 13.71 -1.03 31.11
N PRO A 19 14.04 -1.11 32.41
CA PRO A 19 15.04 -0.28 33.02
C PRO A 19 16.46 -0.53 32.51
N ILE A 20 16.68 -1.64 31.81
CA ILE A 20 17.96 -2.03 31.21
C ILE A 20 17.95 -1.90 29.68
N ALA A 21 16.89 -1.35 29.10
CA ALA A 21 16.83 -1.12 27.67
C ALA A 21 17.67 0.09 27.27
N ASN A 22 18.57 -0.11 26.33
CA ASN A 22 19.30 0.97 25.65
C ASN A 22 18.67 1.17 24.26
N PRO A 23 17.79 2.20 24.08
CA PRO A 23 17.04 2.34 22.87
C PRO A 23 17.87 2.90 21.72
N LEU A 24 17.78 2.26 20.56
CA LEU A 24 18.30 2.76 19.29
C LEU A 24 17.21 3.51 18.51
N LEU A 25 15.98 3.03 18.54
CA LEU A 25 14.82 3.67 17.95
C LEU A 25 13.71 3.76 18.98
N VAL A 26 13.07 4.92 19.03
CA VAL A 26 11.91 5.18 19.87
C VAL A 26 10.77 5.76 19.04
N ALA A 27 9.54 5.55 19.49
CA ALA A 27 8.39 6.17 18.87
C ALA A 27 8.43 7.70 19.11
N ALA A 28 8.19 8.45 18.04
CA ALA A 28 8.03 9.91 18.10
C ALA A 28 6.58 10.37 17.91
N LYS A 29 5.68 9.42 17.75
CA LYS A 29 4.23 9.62 17.70
C LYS A 29 3.55 8.43 18.33
N VAL A 30 2.70 8.70 19.30
CA VAL A 30 1.80 7.72 19.89
C VAL A 30 0.37 8.21 19.64
N ALA A 31 -0.43 7.42 18.98
CA ALA A 31 -1.82 7.71 18.70
C ALA A 31 -2.73 6.74 19.47
N GLY A 32 -3.63 7.28 20.27
CA GLY A 32 -4.78 6.56 20.83
C GLY A 32 -6.02 6.71 19.93
N PHE A 33 -7.15 6.27 20.43
CA PHE A 33 -8.42 6.35 19.68
C PHE A 33 -8.85 7.80 19.40
N ASN A 34 -8.70 8.67 20.39
CA ASN A 34 -9.13 10.08 20.32
C ASN A 34 -7.98 11.07 20.30
N ASP A 35 -6.77 10.65 20.66
CA ASP A 35 -5.65 11.52 20.87
C ASP A 35 -4.39 11.06 20.17
N ALA A 36 -3.53 11.99 19.80
CA ALA A 36 -2.20 11.71 19.29
C ALA A 36 -1.19 12.68 19.91
N VAL A 37 -0.10 12.13 20.45
CA VAL A 37 1.03 12.88 20.95
C VAL A 37 2.18 12.81 19.94
N TYR A 38 2.77 13.95 19.61
CA TYR A 38 3.81 14.07 18.60
C TYR A 38 5.10 14.63 19.20
N GLY A 39 6.22 14.15 18.66
CA GLY A 39 7.55 14.61 19.02
C GLY A 39 8.16 13.86 20.20
N LEU A 40 9.49 13.81 20.24
CA LEU A 40 10.23 13.06 21.26
C LEU A 40 10.10 13.67 22.67
N LYS A 41 9.85 14.97 22.76
CA LYS A 41 9.73 15.67 24.03
C LYS A 41 8.46 15.29 24.79
N ASP A 42 7.37 15.16 24.07
CA ASP A 42 6.02 14.99 24.62
C ASP A 42 5.52 13.53 24.54
N THR A 43 6.26 12.69 23.80
CA THR A 43 5.93 11.26 23.67
C THR A 43 6.69 10.47 24.73
N PRO A 44 6.02 9.62 25.53
CA PRO A 44 6.71 8.70 26.42
C PRO A 44 7.73 7.86 25.65
N THR A 45 8.89 7.60 26.25
CA THR A 45 9.91 6.79 25.63
C THR A 45 9.39 5.36 25.42
N GLN A 46 9.09 5.03 24.18
CA GLN A 46 8.63 3.72 23.76
C GLN A 46 9.67 3.11 22.81
N PRO A 47 10.51 2.18 23.29
CA PRO A 47 11.56 1.61 22.48
C PRO A 47 10.96 0.72 21.39
N ILE A 48 11.34 0.97 20.13
CA ILE A 48 10.99 0.16 18.97
C ILE A 48 12.12 -0.83 18.64
N LEU A 49 13.36 -0.37 18.71
CA LEU A 49 14.56 -1.17 18.59
C LEU A 49 15.49 -0.81 19.73
N TYR A 50 15.96 -1.82 20.48
CA TYR A 50 16.76 -1.57 21.66
C TYR A 50 17.62 -2.78 22.05
N PHE A 51 18.72 -2.48 22.74
CA PHE A 51 19.52 -3.52 23.40
C PHE A 51 18.92 -3.82 24.77
N HIS A 52 18.87 -5.13 25.06
CA HIS A 52 18.64 -5.64 26.40
C HIS A 52 19.96 -6.22 26.92
N ASN A 53 20.51 -5.63 27.96
CA ASN A 53 21.82 -6.03 28.54
C ASN A 53 22.98 -6.09 27.53
N ASP A 54 22.99 -5.27 26.50
CA ASP A 54 24.02 -5.24 25.44
C ASP A 54 24.27 -6.57 24.68
N GLN A 55 23.54 -7.62 25.04
CA GLN A 55 23.70 -8.95 24.46
C GLN A 55 22.57 -9.33 23.51
N LEU A 56 21.44 -8.67 23.63
CA LEU A 56 20.24 -9.00 22.87
C LEU A 56 19.66 -7.74 22.23
N LEU A 57 19.60 -7.74 20.92
CA LEU A 57 18.90 -6.68 20.15
C LEU A 57 17.47 -7.11 19.90
N LEU A 58 16.53 -6.35 20.44
CA LEU A 58 15.10 -6.58 20.35
C LEU A 58 14.45 -5.54 19.44
N SER A 59 13.59 -6.02 18.56
CA SER A 59 12.78 -5.16 17.70
C SER A 59 11.29 -5.43 17.91
N ALA A 60 10.53 -4.38 18.15
CA ALA A 60 9.08 -4.40 18.24
C ALA A 60 8.40 -4.32 16.87
N THR A 61 9.15 -4.29 15.79
CA THR A 61 8.66 -4.20 14.42
C THR A 61 9.45 -5.10 13.48
N CYS A 62 8.89 -5.39 12.31
CA CYS A 62 9.57 -6.15 11.27
C CYS A 62 10.63 -5.28 10.58
N MET A 63 11.91 -5.45 10.95
CA MET A 63 13.01 -4.62 10.45
C MET A 63 13.25 -4.78 8.94
N SER A 64 12.97 -5.93 8.34
CA SER A 64 13.15 -6.15 6.91
C SER A 64 12.32 -5.18 6.05
N ASN A 65 11.20 -4.70 6.55
CA ASN A 65 10.38 -3.72 5.84
C ASN A 65 11.07 -2.36 5.68
N PHE A 66 12.03 -2.01 6.54
CA PHE A 66 12.76 -0.74 6.45
C PHE A 66 13.79 -0.70 5.31
N ALA A 67 14.10 -1.82 4.69
CA ALA A 67 14.94 -1.85 3.50
C ALA A 67 14.22 -1.32 2.23
N GLU A 68 12.93 -1.05 2.32
CA GLU A 68 12.15 -0.49 1.23
C GLU A 68 12.38 1.03 1.08
N GLY A 69 12.43 1.52 -0.16
CA GLY A 69 12.72 2.92 -0.47
C GLY A 69 11.67 3.94 -0.04
N ARG A 70 10.53 3.49 0.46
CA ARG A 70 9.51 4.37 1.03
C ARG A 70 9.85 4.86 2.44
N TYR A 71 10.84 4.27 3.10
CA TYR A 71 11.29 4.72 4.41
C TYR A 71 12.41 5.73 4.27
N LEU A 72 12.15 6.95 4.67
CA LEU A 72 13.05 8.09 4.48
C LEU A 72 13.48 8.69 5.82
N PRO A 73 14.67 9.31 5.90
CA PRO A 73 15.69 9.39 4.84
C PRO A 73 16.43 8.06 4.65
N GLU A 74 16.67 7.68 3.40
CA GLU A 74 17.31 6.41 3.02
C GLU A 74 18.68 6.22 3.71
N GLN A 75 19.50 7.26 3.77
CA GLN A 75 20.82 7.22 4.40
C GLN A 75 20.74 6.92 5.90
N ARG A 76 19.65 7.31 6.57
CA ARG A 76 19.46 7.02 8.00
C ARG A 76 19.06 5.57 8.21
N VAL A 77 18.25 5.04 7.33
CA VAL A 77 17.88 3.63 7.35
C VAL A 77 19.10 2.77 7.06
N LYS A 78 19.90 3.12 6.06
CA LYS A 78 21.20 2.47 5.77
C LYS A 78 22.12 2.47 7.00
N ALA A 79 22.34 3.63 7.60
CA ALA A 79 23.21 3.76 8.78
C ALA A 79 22.72 2.93 9.97
N LEU A 80 21.41 2.81 10.17
CA LEU A 80 20.84 1.94 11.19
C LEU A 80 21.19 0.48 10.94
N PHE A 81 21.01 -0.01 9.71
CA PHE A 81 21.35 -1.38 9.37
C PHE A 81 22.88 -1.63 9.44
N GLU A 82 23.70 -0.67 9.00
CA GLU A 82 25.16 -0.76 9.16
C GLU A 82 25.55 -0.93 10.62
N TYR A 83 24.94 -0.16 11.52
CA TYR A 83 25.17 -0.29 12.96
C TYR A 83 24.73 -1.66 13.50
N ILE A 84 23.56 -2.16 13.09
CA ILE A 84 23.09 -3.50 13.48
C ILE A 84 24.08 -4.57 13.02
N PHE A 85 24.58 -4.49 11.79
CA PHE A 85 25.55 -5.45 11.26
C PHE A 85 26.93 -5.32 11.89
N GLN A 86 27.37 -4.12 12.27
CA GLN A 86 28.59 -3.92 13.07
C GLN A 86 28.50 -4.71 14.38
N TRP A 87 27.41 -4.57 15.08
CA TRP A 87 27.18 -5.29 16.33
C TRP A 87 27.06 -6.81 16.12
N LEU A 88 26.25 -7.27 15.18
CA LEU A 88 26.06 -8.70 14.88
C LEU A 88 27.36 -9.40 14.48
N LEU A 89 28.19 -8.73 13.71
CA LEU A 89 29.45 -9.28 13.21
C LEU A 89 30.63 -9.04 14.14
N ASN A 90 30.41 -8.36 15.26
CA ASN A 90 31.46 -7.90 16.19
C ASN A 90 32.60 -7.18 15.47
N ARG A 91 32.25 -6.19 14.65
CA ARG A 91 33.22 -5.40 13.88
C ARG A 91 33.14 -3.94 14.30
N GLU A 92 34.28 -3.26 14.33
CA GLU A 92 34.35 -1.82 14.60
C GLU A 92 33.68 -1.00 13.49
N THR A 93 33.74 -1.48 12.26
CA THR A 93 33.13 -0.83 11.10
C THR A 93 32.49 -1.84 10.19
N PHE A 94 31.36 -1.44 9.61
CA PHE A 94 30.67 -2.16 8.55
C PHE A 94 29.98 -1.14 7.64
N THR A 95 30.13 -1.31 6.34
CA THR A 95 29.45 -0.49 5.35
C THR A 95 28.93 -1.37 4.22
N PHE A 96 27.70 -1.16 3.83
CA PHE A 96 27.15 -1.84 2.66
C PHE A 96 27.82 -1.30 1.39
N SER A 97 28.32 -2.20 0.55
CA SER A 97 28.86 -1.85 -0.78
C SER A 97 27.79 -1.28 -1.71
N THR A 98 26.56 -1.76 -1.54
CA THR A 98 25.38 -1.28 -2.26
C THR A 98 24.22 -1.15 -1.28
N TRP A 99 23.47 -0.07 -1.42
CA TRP A 99 22.22 0.13 -0.71
C TRP A 99 21.20 0.65 -1.72
N THR A 100 20.48 -0.27 -2.36
CA THR A 100 19.57 0.06 -3.44
C THR A 100 18.24 -0.62 -3.18
N SER A 101 17.22 0.17 -2.96
CA SER A 101 15.85 -0.33 -2.89
C SER A 101 15.26 -0.56 -4.28
N TYR A 102 14.42 -1.58 -4.43
CA TYR A 102 13.64 -1.80 -5.65
C TYR A 102 12.64 -0.66 -5.90
N ILE A 103 12.12 -0.07 -4.82
CA ILE A 103 11.21 1.07 -4.88
C ILE A 103 11.90 2.29 -4.32
N ARG A 104 11.85 3.38 -5.08
CA ARG A 104 12.39 4.68 -4.70
C ARG A 104 11.37 5.77 -5.00
N PRO A 105 11.32 6.83 -4.20
CA PRO A 105 10.60 8.03 -4.58
C PRO A 105 11.20 8.61 -5.86
N THR A 106 10.37 9.11 -6.76
CA THR A 106 10.83 9.78 -7.99
C THR A 106 11.62 11.04 -7.67
N TYR A 107 11.24 11.74 -6.60
CA TYR A 107 11.89 12.95 -6.13
C TYR A 107 12.15 12.86 -4.63
N THR A 108 13.29 13.39 -4.19
CA THR A 108 13.63 13.53 -2.78
C THR A 108 13.13 14.87 -2.23
N ALA A 109 13.19 15.06 -0.92
CA ALA A 109 12.76 16.31 -0.28
C ALA A 109 13.63 17.54 -0.67
N THR A 110 14.81 17.31 -1.25
CA THR A 110 15.75 18.36 -1.68
C THR A 110 15.75 18.61 -3.17
N ASP A 111 15.03 17.79 -3.93
CA ASP A 111 14.98 17.95 -5.40
C ASP A 111 14.08 19.12 -5.79
N VAL A 112 14.52 19.85 -6.81
CA VAL A 112 13.68 20.85 -7.47
C VAL A 112 12.74 20.13 -8.42
N LEU A 113 11.43 20.24 -8.18
CA LEU A 113 10.44 19.61 -9.05
C LEU A 113 10.43 20.27 -10.44
N PRO A 114 10.44 19.48 -11.53
CA PRO A 114 10.18 19.99 -12.86
C PRO A 114 8.82 20.70 -12.95
N LYS A 115 8.68 21.64 -13.88
CA LYS A 115 7.40 22.38 -14.07
C LYS A 115 6.22 21.44 -14.38
N ASP A 116 6.49 20.34 -15.04
CA ASP A 116 5.51 19.32 -15.46
C ASP A 116 5.41 18.14 -14.51
N ALA A 117 6.02 18.20 -13.31
CA ALA A 117 6.03 17.10 -12.35
C ALA A 117 4.63 16.58 -12.02
N GLY A 118 3.64 17.49 -11.87
CA GLY A 118 2.26 17.13 -11.62
C GLY A 118 1.64 16.32 -12.76
N MET A 119 1.80 16.80 -14.00
CA MET A 119 1.28 16.11 -15.18
C MET A 119 1.96 14.76 -15.42
N ASN A 120 3.27 14.69 -15.21
CA ASN A 120 4.02 13.45 -15.28
C ASN A 120 3.58 12.45 -14.20
N SER A 121 3.25 12.92 -13.01
CA SER A 121 2.74 12.08 -11.92
C SER A 121 1.37 11.49 -12.27
N ILE A 122 0.47 12.30 -12.83
CA ILE A 122 -0.85 11.84 -13.29
C ILE A 122 -0.69 10.78 -14.38
N LYS A 123 0.14 11.06 -15.39
CA LYS A 123 0.41 10.11 -16.48
C LYS A 123 0.94 8.78 -15.93
N LYS A 124 2.00 8.83 -15.13
CA LYS A 124 2.57 7.61 -14.51
C LYS A 124 1.58 6.88 -13.61
N GLY A 125 0.71 7.61 -12.91
CA GLY A 125 -0.33 7.03 -12.07
C GLY A 125 -1.32 6.18 -12.87
N VAL A 126 -1.83 6.68 -13.98
CA VAL A 126 -2.75 5.88 -14.82
C VAL A 126 -2.03 4.78 -15.60
N GLU A 127 -0.79 5.03 -16.06
CA GLU A 127 0.04 4.00 -16.69
C GLU A 127 0.35 2.83 -15.73
N TRP A 128 0.40 3.08 -14.42
CA TRP A 128 0.61 2.04 -13.43
C TRP A 128 -0.53 1.00 -13.42
N PHE A 129 -1.77 1.40 -13.65
CA PHE A 129 -2.89 0.47 -13.73
C PHE A 129 -2.76 -0.48 -14.94
N TYR A 130 -2.26 0.01 -16.07
CA TYR A 130 -1.98 -0.82 -17.23
C TYR A 130 -0.74 -1.68 -17.03
N ASN A 131 0.36 -1.13 -16.54
CA ASN A 131 1.59 -1.86 -16.28
C ASN A 131 1.41 -3.00 -15.26
N GLY A 132 0.45 -2.84 -14.35
CA GLY A 132 0.05 -3.87 -13.39
C GLY A 132 -1.04 -4.82 -13.90
N HIS A 133 -1.58 -4.60 -15.10
CA HIS A 133 -2.73 -5.36 -15.64
C HIS A 133 -3.94 -5.40 -14.70
N PHE A 134 -4.19 -4.30 -13.95
CA PHE A 134 -5.27 -4.28 -12.97
C PHE A 134 -6.66 -4.19 -13.58
N LEU A 135 -6.79 -3.62 -14.80
CA LEU A 135 -8.03 -3.62 -15.54
C LEU A 135 -8.35 -5.04 -16.04
N VAL A 136 -9.43 -5.62 -15.53
CA VAL A 136 -9.77 -7.02 -15.78
C VAL A 136 -10.19 -7.21 -17.23
N HIS A 137 -9.59 -8.20 -17.90
CA HIS A 137 -9.90 -8.59 -19.27
C HIS A 137 -10.55 -9.97 -19.33
N SER A 138 -11.48 -10.16 -20.28
CA SER A 138 -12.23 -11.40 -20.45
C SER A 138 -11.35 -12.64 -20.67
N ASP A 139 -10.20 -12.49 -21.36
CA ASP A 139 -9.31 -13.59 -21.70
C ASP A 139 -8.73 -14.31 -20.46
N TRP A 140 -8.62 -13.62 -19.32
CA TRP A 140 -8.02 -14.17 -18.10
C TRP A 140 -8.89 -14.04 -16.85
N LYS A 141 -10.04 -13.35 -16.93
CA LYS A 141 -10.92 -13.14 -15.77
C LYS A 141 -11.27 -14.45 -15.09
N HIS A 142 -11.80 -15.41 -15.84
CA HIS A 142 -12.29 -16.67 -15.28
C HIS A 142 -11.17 -17.53 -14.70
N ASP A 143 -10.11 -17.73 -15.46
CA ASP A 143 -9.05 -18.69 -15.11
C ASP A 143 -8.04 -18.11 -14.10
N TRP A 144 -8.07 -16.81 -13.88
CA TRP A 144 -7.12 -16.12 -13.03
C TRP A 144 -7.78 -15.27 -11.97
N ALA A 145 -8.47 -14.19 -12.33
CA ALA A 145 -9.07 -13.27 -11.35
C ALA A 145 -10.08 -13.99 -10.45
N ASP A 146 -11.04 -14.69 -11.02
CA ASP A 146 -12.07 -15.40 -10.26
C ASP A 146 -11.49 -16.51 -9.37
N LYS A 147 -10.45 -17.18 -9.85
CA LYS A 147 -9.72 -18.20 -9.10
C LYS A 147 -9.12 -17.68 -7.80
N TYR A 148 -8.47 -16.53 -7.83
CA TYR A 148 -7.85 -15.93 -6.64
C TYR A 148 -8.81 -15.09 -5.81
N MET A 149 -9.86 -14.53 -6.42
CA MET A 149 -10.92 -13.80 -5.72
C MET A 149 -11.78 -14.69 -4.81
N GLY A 150 -11.91 -15.97 -5.14
CA GLY A 150 -12.84 -16.88 -4.48
C GLY A 150 -12.55 -17.21 -3.01
N ASN A 151 -11.45 -16.74 -2.46
CA ASN A 151 -10.96 -17.15 -1.13
C ASN A 151 -11.27 -16.19 0.03
N GLY A 152 -12.26 -15.32 -0.07
CA GLY A 152 -12.79 -14.59 1.10
C GLY A 152 -12.11 -13.24 1.38
N ILE A 153 -11.84 -12.96 2.65
CA ILE A 153 -11.65 -11.62 3.21
C ILE A 153 -10.42 -10.83 2.68
N ALA A 154 -9.43 -11.48 2.11
CA ALA A 154 -8.27 -10.80 1.52
C ALA A 154 -7.64 -11.67 0.43
N PRO A 155 -8.26 -11.75 -0.74
CA PRO A 155 -7.79 -12.61 -1.81
C PRO A 155 -6.44 -12.13 -2.33
N VAL A 156 -5.40 -12.89 -2.04
CA VAL A 156 -4.02 -12.61 -2.43
C VAL A 156 -3.51 -13.73 -3.32
N GLY A 157 -2.86 -13.36 -4.40
CA GLY A 157 -2.26 -14.29 -5.36
C GLY A 157 -0.96 -13.77 -5.96
N PRO A 158 -0.36 -14.55 -6.88
CA PRO A 158 0.85 -14.12 -7.57
C PRO A 158 0.62 -12.92 -8.48
N GLU A 159 1.69 -12.28 -8.92
CA GLU A 159 1.63 -11.27 -9.98
C GLU A 159 0.96 -11.81 -11.23
N LEU A 160 0.21 -10.93 -11.92
CA LEU A 160 -0.33 -11.25 -13.23
C LEU A 160 0.81 -11.43 -14.27
N PRO A 161 0.70 -12.41 -15.15
CA PRO A 161 1.65 -12.57 -16.25
C PRO A 161 1.71 -11.30 -17.13
N ARG A 162 2.92 -10.86 -17.45
CA ARG A 162 3.14 -9.63 -18.24
C ARG A 162 2.60 -9.64 -19.67
N ASN A 163 2.24 -10.83 -20.18
CA ASN A 163 1.65 -10.99 -21.50
C ASN A 163 0.12 -10.97 -21.48
N PHE A 164 -0.49 -10.74 -20.32
CA PHE A 164 -1.94 -10.59 -20.24
C PHE A 164 -2.37 -9.27 -20.88
N LYS A 165 -3.57 -9.30 -21.48
CA LYS A 165 -4.16 -8.09 -22.04
C LYS A 165 -4.80 -7.25 -20.95
N ASP A 166 -4.76 -5.95 -21.15
CA ASP A 166 -5.51 -5.01 -20.31
C ASP A 166 -6.97 -4.97 -20.71
N GLY A 167 -7.85 -4.90 -19.71
CA GLY A 167 -9.24 -4.59 -19.90
C GLY A 167 -9.49 -3.12 -20.22
N ASP A 168 -10.73 -2.80 -20.52
CA ASP A 168 -11.19 -1.44 -20.77
C ASP A 168 -12.06 -0.88 -19.64
N GLY A 169 -12.04 -1.51 -18.46
CA GLY A 169 -12.85 -1.16 -17.31
C GLY A 169 -14.24 -1.81 -17.26
N SER A 170 -14.73 -2.41 -18.36
CA SER A 170 -16.07 -3.03 -18.40
C SER A 170 -16.23 -4.27 -17.52
N LEU A 171 -15.13 -4.89 -17.12
CA LEU A 171 -15.09 -6.01 -16.18
C LEU A 171 -14.46 -5.61 -14.83
N GLY A 172 -14.37 -4.31 -14.56
CA GLY A 172 -13.85 -3.77 -13.31
C GLY A 172 -12.32 -3.72 -13.24
N ILE A 173 -11.83 -3.34 -12.05
CA ILE A 173 -10.41 -3.20 -11.74
C ILE A 173 -10.07 -3.90 -10.42
N LEU A 174 -8.91 -4.54 -10.35
CA LEU A 174 -8.37 -5.14 -9.13
C LEU A 174 -7.82 -4.05 -8.18
N GLU A 175 -7.77 -4.36 -6.89
CA GLU A 175 -7.19 -3.45 -5.88
C GLU A 175 -5.70 -3.13 -6.14
N GLY A 176 -4.94 -4.07 -6.67
CA GLY A 176 -3.56 -3.86 -7.07
C GLY A 176 -2.55 -4.68 -6.26
N HIS A 177 -1.37 -4.13 -6.01
CA HIS A 177 -0.31 -4.81 -5.29
C HIS A 177 -0.53 -4.84 -3.77
N MET A 178 -0.08 -5.91 -3.14
CA MET A 178 0.17 -5.94 -1.70
C MET A 178 1.26 -4.93 -1.34
N SER A 179 1.21 -4.39 -0.11
CA SER A 179 2.22 -3.43 0.35
C SER A 179 3.61 -4.04 0.56
N GLY A 180 3.71 -5.35 0.80
CA GLY A 180 4.99 -6.02 1.01
C GLY A 180 5.70 -6.31 -0.31
N ILE A 181 6.98 -5.95 -0.38
CA ILE A 181 7.87 -6.29 -1.49
C ILE A 181 8.77 -7.43 -1.03
N LYS A 182 8.86 -8.48 -1.83
CA LYS A 182 9.73 -9.59 -1.55
C LYS A 182 11.19 -9.23 -1.84
N TYR A 183 12.11 -10.05 -1.34
CA TYR A 183 13.57 -9.85 -1.51
C TYR A 183 14.03 -9.80 -2.97
N ASP A 184 13.27 -10.40 -3.88
CA ASP A 184 13.52 -10.43 -5.32
C ASP A 184 12.83 -9.26 -6.08
N GLY A 185 12.16 -8.36 -5.35
CA GLY A 185 11.45 -7.21 -5.91
C GLY A 185 10.02 -7.51 -6.34
N THR A 186 9.56 -8.76 -6.26
CA THR A 186 8.18 -9.10 -6.62
C THR A 186 7.19 -8.72 -5.52
N GLN A 187 5.94 -8.51 -5.90
CA GLN A 187 4.84 -8.24 -4.98
C GLN A 187 3.69 -9.19 -5.27
N MET A 188 2.99 -9.61 -4.23
CA MET A 188 1.72 -10.32 -4.39
C MET A 188 0.65 -9.33 -4.86
N TYR A 189 -0.32 -9.82 -5.62
CA TYR A 189 -1.49 -9.05 -6.03
C TYR A 189 -2.64 -9.28 -5.07
N ARG A 190 -3.44 -8.23 -4.88
CA ARG A 190 -4.75 -8.30 -4.27
C ARG A 190 -5.80 -8.48 -5.36
N TYR A 191 -6.28 -9.69 -5.47
CA TYR A 191 -7.37 -10.04 -6.39
C TYR A 191 -8.72 -9.64 -5.81
N TRP A 192 -8.79 -8.43 -5.29
CA TRP A 192 -9.98 -7.89 -4.67
C TRP A 192 -10.57 -6.81 -5.54
N MET A 193 -11.86 -6.93 -5.83
CA MET A 193 -12.61 -5.93 -6.57
C MET A 193 -13.58 -5.29 -5.59
N ARG A 194 -13.17 -4.17 -5.02
CA ARG A 194 -13.99 -3.38 -4.11
C ARG A 194 -14.64 -2.23 -4.87
N ASP A 195 -15.82 -1.81 -4.44
CA ASP A 195 -16.57 -0.75 -5.12
C ASP A 195 -15.91 0.62 -4.95
N ASP A 196 -15.33 0.90 -3.78
CA ASP A 196 -14.54 2.12 -3.56
C ASP A 196 -13.35 2.20 -4.54
N VAL A 197 -12.67 1.09 -4.79
CA VAL A 197 -11.57 1.04 -5.77
C VAL A 197 -12.07 1.30 -7.20
N GLN A 198 -13.24 0.79 -7.57
CA GLN A 198 -13.85 1.10 -8.87
C GLN A 198 -14.11 2.60 -9.00
N GLY A 199 -14.71 3.21 -7.98
CA GLY A 199 -15.03 4.64 -7.95
C GLY A 199 -13.77 5.53 -7.94
N GLU A 200 -12.78 5.23 -7.11
CA GLU A 200 -11.53 5.99 -7.02
C GLU A 200 -10.70 5.88 -8.31
N ALA A 201 -10.60 4.69 -8.88
CA ALA A 201 -9.93 4.50 -10.17
C ALA A 201 -10.69 5.20 -11.31
N SER A 202 -12.02 5.12 -11.33
CA SER A 202 -12.83 5.85 -12.30
C SER A 202 -12.56 7.36 -12.24
N PHE A 203 -12.52 7.94 -11.04
CA PHE A 203 -12.19 9.36 -10.86
C PHE A 203 -10.79 9.69 -11.38
N ALA A 204 -9.79 8.85 -11.04
CA ALA A 204 -8.41 9.04 -11.49
C ALA A 204 -8.31 9.00 -13.03
N PHE A 205 -8.97 8.03 -13.67
CA PHE A 205 -9.00 7.92 -15.13
C PHE A 205 -9.77 9.07 -15.79
N ALA A 206 -10.89 9.53 -15.23
CA ALA A 206 -11.63 10.68 -15.76
C ALA A 206 -10.80 11.97 -15.70
N ALA A 207 -10.17 12.22 -14.56
CA ALA A 207 -9.28 13.38 -14.39
C ALA A 207 -8.08 13.31 -15.35
N ALA A 208 -7.43 12.17 -15.46
CA ALA A 208 -6.33 11.96 -16.39
C ALA A 208 -6.76 12.11 -17.86
N GLY A 209 -7.94 11.59 -18.21
CA GLY A 209 -8.51 11.73 -19.53
C GLY A 209 -8.68 13.19 -19.95
N THR A 210 -9.18 14.01 -19.04
CA THR A 210 -9.34 15.44 -19.25
C THR A 210 -8.01 16.19 -19.31
N LEU A 211 -7.12 15.94 -18.34
CA LEU A 211 -5.86 16.68 -18.21
C LEU A 211 -4.81 16.30 -19.27
N LEU A 212 -4.85 15.07 -19.75
CA LEU A 212 -3.92 14.54 -20.76
C LEU A 212 -4.53 14.50 -22.17
N ASP A 213 -5.76 15.00 -22.35
CA ASP A 213 -6.52 14.94 -23.60
C ASP A 213 -6.57 13.51 -24.20
N ASN A 214 -6.94 12.54 -23.35
CA ASN A 214 -6.97 11.13 -23.72
C ASN A 214 -8.37 10.52 -23.51
N SER A 215 -9.14 10.42 -24.60
CA SER A 215 -10.50 9.87 -24.58
C SER A 215 -10.58 8.40 -24.16
N GLN A 216 -9.50 7.63 -24.31
CA GLN A 216 -9.45 6.23 -23.86
C GLN A 216 -9.56 6.14 -22.32
N TYR A 217 -8.91 7.05 -21.60
CA TYR A 217 -9.01 7.10 -20.14
C TYR A 217 -10.42 7.49 -19.70
N THR A 218 -11.05 8.44 -20.38
CA THR A 218 -12.45 8.81 -20.10
C THR A 218 -13.41 7.63 -20.34
N LYS A 219 -13.15 6.82 -21.38
CA LYS A 219 -13.94 5.62 -21.64
C LYS A 219 -13.76 4.58 -20.51
N VAL A 220 -12.53 4.34 -20.08
CA VAL A 220 -12.26 3.43 -18.95
C VAL A 220 -12.98 3.90 -17.69
N ALA A 221 -12.97 5.20 -17.40
CA ALA A 221 -13.67 5.78 -16.27
C ALA A 221 -15.18 5.49 -16.30
N ALA A 222 -15.82 5.71 -17.45
CA ALA A 222 -17.24 5.41 -17.62
C ALA A 222 -17.55 3.93 -17.43
N ASN A 223 -16.76 3.06 -18.05
CA ASN A 223 -16.93 1.61 -17.93
C ASN A 223 -16.80 1.11 -16.49
N LEU A 224 -15.87 1.66 -15.70
CA LEU A 224 -15.71 1.30 -14.29
C LEU A 224 -16.94 1.70 -13.45
N LEU A 225 -17.52 2.87 -13.71
CA LEU A 225 -18.77 3.26 -13.05
C LEU A 225 -19.94 2.37 -13.46
N ASP A 226 -20.09 2.09 -14.75
CA ASP A 226 -21.12 1.17 -15.22
C ASP A 226 -20.98 -0.21 -14.58
N TYR A 227 -19.76 -0.71 -14.46
CA TYR A 227 -19.48 -1.96 -13.76
C TYR A 227 -19.92 -1.91 -12.28
N SER A 228 -19.58 -0.85 -11.54
CA SER A 228 -20.04 -0.67 -10.15
C SER A 228 -21.55 -0.69 -10.04
N PHE A 229 -22.25 0.01 -10.91
CA PHE A 229 -23.71 0.10 -10.84
C PHE A 229 -24.43 -1.17 -11.30
N THR A 230 -23.80 -2.04 -12.05
CA THR A 230 -24.40 -3.27 -12.56
C THR A 230 -24.03 -4.51 -11.76
N GLU A 231 -22.76 -4.70 -11.45
CA GLU A 231 -22.23 -5.95 -10.90
C GLU A 231 -22.27 -6.02 -9.36
N TYR A 232 -22.24 -4.87 -8.67
CA TYR A 232 -22.23 -4.84 -7.20
C TYR A 232 -23.63 -4.91 -6.58
N ARG A 233 -24.67 -4.92 -7.38
CA ARG A 233 -26.03 -5.09 -6.88
C ARG A 233 -26.40 -6.56 -6.83
N ASP A 234 -26.77 -7.03 -5.64
CA ASP A 234 -27.45 -8.31 -5.46
C ASP A 234 -28.97 -8.17 -5.62
N SER A 235 -29.70 -9.27 -5.52
CA SER A 235 -31.14 -9.29 -5.65
C SER A 235 -31.85 -8.40 -4.63
N VAL A 236 -31.31 -8.28 -3.41
CA VAL A 236 -31.90 -7.47 -2.34
C VAL A 236 -31.73 -5.97 -2.63
N ARG A 237 -30.56 -5.56 -3.14
CA ARG A 237 -30.28 -4.17 -3.49
C ARG A 237 -30.97 -3.72 -4.77
N ASN A 238 -31.40 -4.66 -5.59
CA ASN A 238 -32.22 -4.42 -6.78
C ASN A 238 -33.73 -4.48 -6.51
N ASP A 239 -34.15 -4.91 -5.32
CA ASP A 239 -35.58 -4.91 -4.93
C ASP A 239 -35.97 -3.52 -4.41
N PRO A 240 -36.88 -2.80 -5.10
CA PRO A 240 -37.37 -1.48 -4.64
C PRO A 240 -38.05 -1.48 -3.26
N LYS A 241 -38.43 -2.64 -2.76
CA LYS A 241 -39.04 -2.80 -1.42
C LYS A 241 -37.99 -3.01 -0.33
N SER A 242 -36.76 -3.28 -0.71
CA SER A 242 -35.67 -3.46 0.25
C SER A 242 -35.21 -2.13 0.83
N PRO A 243 -34.94 -2.04 2.15
CA PRO A 243 -34.33 -0.85 2.75
C PRO A 243 -32.92 -0.57 2.23
N SER A 244 -32.27 -1.55 1.58
CA SER A 244 -30.96 -1.39 0.93
C SER A 244 -31.04 -1.16 -0.58
N TYR A 245 -32.23 -0.87 -1.11
CA TYR A 245 -32.40 -0.61 -2.55
C TYR A 245 -31.48 0.52 -3.03
N GLY A 246 -30.77 0.25 -4.10
CA GLY A 246 -29.86 1.21 -4.72
C GLY A 246 -28.48 1.33 -4.05
N LEU A 247 -28.25 0.73 -2.89
CA LEU A 247 -26.93 0.72 -2.28
C LEU A 247 -25.97 -0.19 -3.05
N LEU A 248 -24.70 0.17 -3.07
CA LEU A 248 -23.65 -0.65 -3.65
C LEU A 248 -23.09 -1.63 -2.60
N GLY A 249 -22.66 -2.81 -3.04
CA GLY A 249 -21.95 -3.75 -2.19
C GLY A 249 -20.52 -3.28 -1.95
N TRP A 250 -19.92 -3.68 -0.84
CA TRP A 250 -18.54 -3.31 -0.52
C TRP A 250 -17.53 -3.91 -1.49
N ALA A 251 -17.69 -5.17 -1.84
CA ALA A 251 -16.81 -5.86 -2.77
C ALA A 251 -17.56 -6.95 -3.52
N TYR A 252 -17.04 -7.35 -4.67
CA TYR A 252 -17.62 -8.39 -5.52
C TYR A 252 -17.92 -9.68 -4.75
N THR A 253 -17.04 -10.10 -3.86
CA THR A 253 -17.19 -11.30 -3.01
C THR A 253 -17.97 -11.04 -1.71
N HIS A 254 -18.25 -9.80 -1.36
CA HIS A 254 -18.91 -9.39 -0.11
C HIS A 254 -20.08 -8.46 -0.38
N LYS A 255 -20.92 -8.85 -1.32
CA LYS A 255 -22.09 -8.06 -1.73
C LYS A 255 -23.07 -7.78 -0.58
N GLY A 256 -23.08 -8.62 0.46
CA GLY A 256 -23.88 -8.41 1.67
C GLY A 256 -23.43 -7.25 2.57
N LEU A 257 -22.17 -6.82 2.47
CA LEU A 257 -21.64 -5.69 3.23
C LEU A 257 -21.86 -4.40 2.45
N SER A 258 -22.28 -3.34 3.14
CA SER A 258 -22.46 -2.00 2.56
C SER A 258 -21.27 -1.11 2.92
N LEU A 259 -20.91 -0.19 2.02
CA LEU A 259 -19.91 0.86 2.28
C LEU A 259 -20.29 1.78 3.47
N ILE A 260 -21.56 1.80 3.88
CA ILE A 260 -22.04 2.63 4.99
C ILE A 260 -21.52 2.13 6.36
N HIS A 261 -20.94 0.94 6.43
CA HIS A 261 -20.43 0.33 7.68
C HIS A 261 -18.91 0.43 7.85
N ILE A 262 -18.25 1.28 7.06
CA ILE A 262 -16.81 1.54 7.18
C ILE A 262 -16.58 2.80 8.02
#